data_64edb2e5b532726e487ec1daf5b2f38b
#
_entry.id   64edb2e5b532726e487ec1daf5b2f38b
#
_cell.length_a   1.000
_cell.length_b   1.000
_cell.length_c   1.000
_cell.angle_alpha   90.00
_cell.angle_beta   90.00
_cell.angle_gamma   90.00
#
_symmetry.space_group_name_H-M   'P 1'
#
loop_
_entity.id
_entity.type
_entity.pdbx_description
1 polymer ?
#
loop_
_entity_poly.entity_id
_entity_poly.type
_entity_poly.pdbx_seq_one_letter_code
_entity_poly.pdbx_strand_id
1 'polypeptide(L)'
;MATVSDEILALKTQAKNRRDLRRYGKAVEILERAIELAKNNINNEELRSQMAQELADSYGLLGGVERRWASESDGEERKEHLDKSIRAYDAAYKYESGDYGVVNSYGMLNRLVSRLLLKPESLFAEGVSGFGKDVEPLPMREKLEEARRNIEAQLSRPRRDDYWAAADLALVNVLLEKQDPISAYAGFIQRSPPNYAFKSVLDVVRPFAQLEWKPAETFEALTTYLERRAPTS
;
A
#
# COMPACT_ATOMS: atom_id res chain seq x y z
N MET A 1 10.37 -4.33 -32.12
CA MET A 1 9.98 -5.45 -31.24
C MET A 1 9.60 -4.83 -29.88
N ALA A 2 8.53 -5.33 -29.25
CA ALA A 2 8.17 -4.91 -27.89
C ALA A 2 9.29 -5.32 -26.93
N THR A 3 9.60 -4.46 -25.96
CA THR A 3 10.60 -4.77 -24.91
C THR A 3 9.95 -5.62 -23.80
N VAL A 4 10.78 -6.25 -22.97
CA VAL A 4 10.30 -6.98 -21.77
C VAL A 4 9.45 -6.07 -20.88
N SER A 5 9.83 -4.81 -20.71
CA SER A 5 9.07 -3.83 -19.93
C SER A 5 7.73 -3.47 -20.56
N ASP A 6 7.64 -3.40 -21.89
CA ASP A 6 6.35 -3.17 -22.57
C ASP A 6 5.39 -4.34 -22.31
N GLU A 7 5.91 -5.58 -22.30
CA GLU A 7 5.10 -6.76 -22.00
C GLU A 7 4.63 -6.76 -20.55
N ILE A 8 5.51 -6.45 -19.59
CA ILE A 8 5.15 -6.33 -18.17
C ILE A 8 4.11 -5.22 -17.97
N LEU A 9 4.27 -4.07 -18.60
CA LEU A 9 3.33 -2.96 -18.52
C LEU A 9 1.94 -3.36 -19.07
N ALA A 10 1.90 -4.11 -20.18
CA ALA A 10 0.66 -4.63 -20.75
C ALA A 10 -0.03 -5.61 -19.78
N LEU A 11 0.71 -6.51 -19.13
CA LEU A 11 0.20 -7.42 -18.12
C LEU A 11 -0.35 -6.65 -16.90
N LYS A 12 0.40 -5.68 -16.37
CA LYS A 12 -0.07 -4.82 -15.26
C LYS A 12 -1.37 -4.09 -15.61
N THR A 13 -1.49 -3.59 -16.84
CA THR A 13 -2.70 -2.92 -17.32
C THR A 13 -3.89 -3.87 -17.41
N GLN A 14 -3.67 -5.08 -17.94
CA GLN A 14 -4.71 -6.12 -17.98
C GLN A 14 -5.17 -6.52 -16.57
N ALA A 15 -4.23 -6.68 -15.64
CA ALA A 15 -4.55 -7.02 -14.25
C ALA A 15 -5.40 -5.94 -13.57
N LYS A 16 -5.06 -4.65 -13.76
CA LYS A 16 -5.87 -3.52 -13.27
C LYS A 16 -7.31 -3.59 -13.80
N ASN A 17 -7.49 -3.86 -15.10
CA ASN A 17 -8.82 -4.00 -15.70
C ASN A 17 -9.60 -5.19 -15.10
N ARG A 18 -8.92 -6.33 -14.84
CA ARG A 18 -9.56 -7.50 -14.20
C ARG A 18 -9.97 -7.21 -12.77
N ARG A 19 -9.09 -6.55 -12.00
CA ARG A 19 -9.38 -6.08 -10.63
C ARG A 19 -10.62 -5.17 -10.60
N ASP A 20 -10.69 -4.20 -11.50
CA ASP A 20 -11.80 -3.23 -11.54
C ASP A 20 -13.13 -3.88 -11.93
N LEU A 21 -13.07 -5.02 -12.63
CA LEU A 21 -14.19 -5.90 -12.90
C LEU A 21 -14.43 -6.95 -11.79
N ARG A 22 -13.79 -6.84 -10.62
CA ARG A 22 -13.86 -7.79 -9.49
C ARG A 22 -13.48 -9.23 -9.87
N ARG A 23 -12.68 -9.41 -10.92
CA ARG A 23 -12.15 -10.72 -11.35
C ARG A 23 -10.78 -10.94 -10.72
N TYR A 24 -10.74 -10.96 -9.38
CA TYR A 24 -9.50 -10.93 -8.59
C TYR A 24 -8.57 -12.10 -8.91
N GLY A 25 -9.06 -13.34 -8.96
CA GLY A 25 -8.25 -14.51 -9.31
C GLY A 25 -7.53 -14.34 -10.66
N LYS A 26 -8.23 -13.80 -11.68
CA LYS A 26 -7.60 -13.52 -12.98
C LYS A 26 -6.60 -12.37 -12.92
N ALA A 27 -6.81 -11.37 -12.08
CA ALA A 27 -5.84 -10.30 -11.88
C ALA A 27 -4.57 -10.84 -11.22
N VAL A 28 -4.69 -11.73 -10.23
CA VAL A 28 -3.56 -12.41 -9.56
C VAL A 28 -2.76 -13.22 -10.58
N GLU A 29 -3.38 -14.13 -11.35
CA GLU A 29 -2.71 -14.94 -12.37
C GLU A 29 -1.89 -14.07 -13.37
N ILE A 30 -2.44 -12.95 -13.79
CA ILE A 30 -1.77 -12.04 -14.73
C ILE A 30 -0.57 -11.34 -14.06
N LEU A 31 -0.70 -10.92 -12.78
CA LEU A 31 0.39 -10.28 -12.04
C LEU A 31 1.52 -11.27 -11.72
N GLU A 32 1.20 -12.52 -11.42
CA GLU A 32 2.20 -13.57 -11.21
C GLU A 32 3.04 -13.79 -12.48
N ARG A 33 2.43 -13.76 -13.66
CA ARG A 33 3.17 -13.81 -14.94
C ARG A 33 4.07 -12.59 -15.13
N ALA A 34 3.61 -11.38 -14.80
CA ALA A 34 4.42 -10.17 -14.86
C ALA A 34 5.64 -10.26 -13.90
N ILE A 35 5.42 -10.76 -12.69
CA ILE A 35 6.47 -10.99 -11.69
C ILE A 35 7.49 -12.02 -12.18
N GLU A 36 7.03 -13.14 -12.75
CA GLU A 36 7.91 -14.18 -13.30
C GLU A 36 8.78 -13.63 -14.44
N LEU A 37 8.18 -12.88 -15.36
CA LEU A 37 8.89 -12.26 -16.47
C LEU A 37 9.99 -11.30 -15.96
N ALA A 38 9.69 -10.47 -14.97
CA ALA A 38 10.67 -9.56 -14.38
C ALA A 38 11.79 -10.32 -13.64
N LYS A 39 11.45 -11.39 -12.88
CA LYS A 39 12.43 -12.24 -12.19
C LYS A 39 13.40 -12.90 -13.15
N ASN A 40 12.93 -13.37 -14.29
CA ASN A 40 13.76 -14.04 -15.29
C ASN A 40 14.76 -13.07 -15.94
N ASN A 41 14.52 -11.77 -15.86
CA ASN A 41 15.35 -10.74 -16.48
C ASN A 41 16.17 -9.88 -15.50
N ILE A 42 15.97 -10.00 -14.18
CA ILE A 42 16.66 -9.16 -13.18
C ILE A 42 18.18 -9.40 -13.10
N ASN A 43 18.65 -10.58 -13.52
CA ASN A 43 20.07 -10.91 -13.53
C ASN A 43 20.82 -10.31 -14.73
N ASN A 44 20.12 -9.72 -15.70
CA ASN A 44 20.74 -8.93 -16.76
C ASN A 44 21.14 -7.57 -16.17
N GLU A 45 22.44 -7.27 -16.15
CA GLU A 45 22.98 -6.04 -15.54
C GLU A 45 22.39 -4.78 -16.16
N GLU A 46 22.15 -4.75 -17.47
CA GLU A 46 21.57 -3.61 -18.17
C GLU A 46 20.11 -3.35 -17.79
N LEU A 47 19.37 -4.40 -17.42
CA LEU A 47 17.94 -4.34 -17.07
C LEU A 47 17.70 -4.36 -15.57
N ARG A 48 18.70 -4.60 -14.75
CA ARG A 48 18.57 -4.89 -13.32
C ARG A 48 17.74 -3.86 -12.55
N SER A 49 18.06 -2.58 -12.69
CA SER A 49 17.32 -1.50 -12.00
C SER A 49 15.87 -1.41 -12.51
N GLN A 50 15.68 -1.55 -13.83
CA GLN A 50 14.34 -1.52 -14.42
C GLN A 50 13.51 -2.73 -13.98
N MET A 51 14.07 -3.92 -13.96
CA MET A 51 13.35 -5.12 -13.51
C MET A 51 13.06 -5.08 -12.01
N ALA A 52 13.93 -4.49 -11.20
CA ALA A 52 13.65 -4.28 -9.79
C ALA A 52 12.46 -3.32 -9.57
N GLN A 53 12.36 -2.23 -10.36
CA GLN A 53 11.20 -1.35 -10.37
C GLN A 53 9.93 -2.09 -10.80
N GLU A 54 10.00 -2.89 -11.86
CA GLU A 54 8.87 -3.69 -12.34
C GLU A 54 8.40 -4.74 -11.30
N LEU A 55 9.35 -5.33 -10.56
CA LEU A 55 9.03 -6.25 -9.45
C LEU A 55 8.36 -5.53 -8.29
N ALA A 56 8.89 -4.38 -7.84
CA ALA A 56 8.28 -3.58 -6.79
C ALA A 56 6.85 -3.18 -7.17
N ASP A 57 6.65 -2.68 -8.38
CA ASP A 57 5.33 -2.28 -8.88
C ASP A 57 4.35 -3.46 -9.00
N SER A 58 4.81 -4.58 -9.55
CA SER A 58 3.95 -5.76 -9.77
C SER A 58 3.53 -6.40 -8.44
N TYR A 59 4.46 -6.53 -7.49
CA TYR A 59 4.15 -6.98 -6.13
C TYR A 59 3.25 -5.98 -5.38
N GLY A 60 3.47 -4.68 -5.54
CA GLY A 60 2.60 -3.65 -4.98
C GLY A 60 1.17 -3.74 -5.51
N LEU A 61 1.00 -3.98 -6.82
CA LEU A 61 -0.30 -4.21 -7.44
C LEU A 61 -0.94 -5.51 -6.94
N LEU A 62 -0.17 -6.59 -6.82
CA LEU A 62 -0.65 -7.88 -6.29
C LEU A 62 -1.16 -7.72 -4.86
N GLY A 63 -0.40 -7.05 -3.99
CA GLY A 63 -0.83 -6.75 -2.63
C GLY A 63 -2.14 -5.96 -2.59
N GLY A 64 -2.30 -4.99 -3.49
CA GLY A 64 -3.53 -4.21 -3.62
C GLY A 64 -4.74 -5.02 -4.12
N VAL A 65 -4.54 -5.97 -5.03
CA VAL A 65 -5.59 -6.89 -5.50
C VAL A 65 -6.06 -7.80 -4.36
N GLU A 66 -5.12 -8.43 -3.65
CA GLU A 66 -5.41 -9.31 -2.52
C GLU A 66 -6.14 -8.56 -1.39
N ARG A 67 -5.71 -7.32 -1.07
CA ARG A 67 -6.38 -6.51 -0.05
C ARG A 67 -7.82 -6.16 -0.44
N ARG A 68 -8.07 -5.83 -1.71
CA ARG A 68 -9.44 -5.59 -2.18
C ARG A 68 -10.29 -6.84 -2.15
N TRP A 69 -9.73 -7.98 -2.53
CA TRP A 69 -10.41 -9.26 -2.42
C TRP A 69 -10.79 -9.54 -0.96
N ALA A 70 -9.86 -9.36 -0.03
CA ALA A 70 -10.13 -9.45 1.40
C ALA A 70 -11.26 -8.52 1.88
N SER A 71 -11.40 -7.32 1.31
CA SER A 71 -12.49 -6.39 1.69
C SER A 71 -13.87 -6.82 1.20
N GLU A 72 -13.95 -7.77 0.27
CA GLU A 72 -15.19 -8.34 -0.27
C GLU A 72 -15.41 -9.79 0.20
N SER A 73 -14.51 -10.31 1.06
CA SER A 73 -14.57 -11.65 1.65
C SER A 73 -14.77 -11.58 3.15
N ASP A 74 -15.23 -12.67 3.76
CA ASP A 74 -15.47 -12.80 5.19
C ASP A 74 -14.67 -13.94 5.81
N GLY A 75 -14.59 -13.99 7.14
CA GLY A 75 -14.02 -15.07 7.91
C GLY A 75 -12.60 -15.47 7.52
N GLU A 76 -12.37 -16.74 7.28
CA GLU A 76 -11.03 -17.26 6.93
C GLU A 76 -10.55 -16.81 5.54
N GLU A 77 -11.46 -16.68 4.56
CA GLU A 77 -11.09 -16.19 3.24
C GLU A 77 -10.52 -14.78 3.29
N ARG A 78 -11.15 -13.88 4.07
CA ARG A 78 -10.62 -12.53 4.32
C ARG A 78 -9.22 -12.56 4.91
N LYS A 79 -8.98 -13.40 5.90
CA LYS A 79 -7.66 -13.54 6.54
C LYS A 79 -6.62 -14.03 5.55
N GLU A 80 -6.96 -15.05 4.76
CA GLU A 80 -6.06 -15.61 3.74
C GLU A 80 -5.63 -14.54 2.73
N HIS A 81 -6.56 -13.73 2.24
CA HIS A 81 -6.25 -12.65 1.30
C HIS A 81 -5.45 -11.52 1.95
N LEU A 82 -5.70 -11.17 3.22
CA LEU A 82 -4.86 -10.22 3.94
C LEU A 82 -3.43 -10.75 4.12
N ASP A 83 -3.24 -12.04 4.43
CA ASP A 83 -1.92 -12.64 4.52
C ASP A 83 -1.18 -12.66 3.17
N LYS A 84 -1.89 -12.94 2.08
CA LYS A 84 -1.33 -12.84 0.72
C LYS A 84 -0.95 -11.40 0.39
N SER A 85 -1.79 -10.44 0.75
CA SER A 85 -1.51 -9.01 0.60
C SER A 85 -0.24 -8.60 1.35
N ILE A 86 -0.08 -9.02 2.61
CA ILE A 86 1.11 -8.74 3.43
C ILE A 86 2.36 -9.31 2.74
N ARG A 87 2.33 -10.58 2.32
CA ARG A 87 3.48 -11.21 1.64
C ARG A 87 3.86 -10.49 0.34
N ALA A 88 2.88 -10.07 -0.44
CA ALA A 88 3.13 -9.33 -1.66
C ALA A 88 3.76 -7.96 -1.38
N TYR A 89 3.24 -7.20 -0.41
CA TYR A 89 3.84 -5.92 -0.05
C TYR A 89 5.21 -6.05 0.64
N ASP A 90 5.47 -7.10 1.40
CA ASP A 90 6.81 -7.39 1.92
C ASP A 90 7.79 -7.68 0.78
N ALA A 91 7.35 -8.39 -0.25
CA ALA A 91 8.17 -8.63 -1.45
C ALA A 91 8.44 -7.32 -2.23
N ALA A 92 7.44 -6.44 -2.38
CA ALA A 92 7.64 -5.10 -2.96
C ALA A 92 8.68 -4.31 -2.17
N TYR A 93 8.52 -4.23 -0.84
CA TYR A 93 9.42 -3.49 0.05
C TYR A 93 10.87 -3.97 -0.01
N LYS A 94 11.10 -5.27 -0.23
CA LYS A 94 12.44 -5.82 -0.40
C LYS A 94 13.19 -5.19 -1.58
N TYR A 95 12.49 -4.90 -2.68
CA TYR A 95 13.09 -4.21 -3.84
C TYR A 95 13.20 -2.70 -3.60
N GLU A 96 12.22 -2.10 -2.93
CA GLU A 96 12.21 -0.67 -2.59
C GLU A 96 13.32 -0.27 -1.60
N SER A 97 13.63 -1.14 -0.64
CA SER A 97 14.65 -0.90 0.39
C SER A 97 16.05 -1.40 0.02
N GLY A 98 16.19 -2.09 -1.12
CA GLY A 98 17.47 -2.59 -1.62
C GLY A 98 18.21 -1.56 -2.48
N ASP A 99 19.45 -1.89 -2.85
CA ASP A 99 20.34 -1.04 -3.66
C ASP A 99 19.96 -1.04 -5.16
N TYR A 100 18.69 -1.11 -5.49
CA TYR A 100 18.21 -1.18 -6.87
C TYR A 100 17.83 0.17 -7.48
N GLY A 101 17.78 1.24 -6.68
CA GLY A 101 17.37 2.57 -7.14
C GLY A 101 15.87 2.69 -7.43
N VAL A 102 15.04 1.86 -6.80
CA VAL A 102 13.58 1.91 -6.94
C VAL A 102 13.03 3.20 -6.36
N VAL A 103 12.25 3.93 -7.15
CA VAL A 103 11.75 5.27 -6.79
C VAL A 103 10.36 5.20 -6.16
N ASN A 104 9.50 4.28 -6.61
CA ASN A 104 8.13 4.12 -6.10
C ASN A 104 8.14 3.24 -4.85
N SER A 105 7.39 3.63 -3.84
CA SER A 105 7.30 2.92 -2.57
C SER A 105 5.86 2.49 -2.31
N TYR A 106 5.53 1.27 -2.71
CA TYR A 106 4.22 0.66 -2.42
C TYR A 106 4.23 -0.20 -1.16
N GLY A 107 5.35 -0.88 -0.90
CA GLY A 107 5.48 -1.86 0.17
C GLY A 107 5.61 -1.22 1.53
N MET A 108 6.33 -0.11 1.66
CA MET A 108 6.70 0.48 2.95
C MET A 108 5.49 0.70 3.88
N LEU A 109 4.45 1.39 3.43
CA LEU A 109 3.26 1.64 4.24
C LEU A 109 2.21 0.54 4.09
N ASN A 110 1.95 0.08 2.86
CA ASN A 110 0.83 -0.83 2.60
C ASN A 110 0.98 -2.20 3.30
N ARG A 111 2.22 -2.68 3.55
CA ARG A 111 2.46 -3.87 4.39
C ARG A 111 2.00 -3.67 5.83
N LEU A 112 2.18 -2.46 6.39
CA LEU A 112 1.72 -2.11 7.74
C LEU A 112 0.20 -1.98 7.78
N VAL A 113 -0.39 -1.34 6.78
CA VAL A 113 -1.84 -1.23 6.59
C VAL A 113 -2.49 -2.61 6.55
N SER A 114 -1.99 -3.54 5.73
CA SER A 114 -2.55 -4.88 5.63
C SER A 114 -2.41 -5.67 6.95
N ARG A 115 -1.31 -5.49 7.69
CA ARG A 115 -1.14 -6.08 9.03
C ARG A 115 -2.13 -5.51 10.04
N LEU A 116 -2.40 -4.20 10.01
CA LEU A 116 -3.40 -3.58 10.88
C LEU A 116 -4.82 -4.03 10.55
N LEU A 117 -5.13 -4.27 9.28
CA LEU A 117 -6.43 -4.81 8.88
C LEU A 117 -6.62 -6.27 9.33
N LEU A 118 -5.53 -7.02 9.47
CA LEU A 118 -5.54 -8.39 9.96
C LEU A 118 -5.56 -8.45 11.50
N LYS A 119 -4.79 -7.57 12.16
CA LYS A 119 -4.61 -7.53 13.62
C LYS A 119 -4.63 -6.07 14.10
N PRO A 120 -5.82 -5.43 14.19
CA PRO A 120 -5.95 -4.01 14.56
C PRO A 120 -5.43 -3.72 15.97
N GLU A 121 -5.54 -4.66 16.88
CA GLU A 121 -5.02 -4.56 18.26
C GLU A 121 -3.51 -4.32 18.32
N SER A 122 -2.77 -4.71 17.29
CA SER A 122 -1.31 -4.50 17.24
C SER A 122 -0.91 -3.01 17.23
N LEU A 123 -1.82 -2.10 16.90
CA LEU A 123 -1.58 -0.66 16.98
C LEU A 123 -1.39 -0.18 18.42
N PHE A 124 -2.02 -0.86 19.38
CA PHE A 124 -2.05 -0.50 20.79
C PHE A 124 -1.16 -1.38 21.65
N ALA A 125 -0.52 -2.40 21.05
CA ALA A 125 0.40 -3.27 21.78
C ALA A 125 1.64 -2.48 22.21
N GLU A 126 1.92 -2.47 23.51
CA GLU A 126 3.15 -1.93 24.07
C GLU A 126 4.30 -2.88 23.73
N GLY A 127 5.40 -2.33 23.21
CA GLY A 127 6.59 -3.11 22.93
C GLY A 127 7.25 -3.53 24.25
N VAL A 128 7.44 -4.82 24.43
CA VAL A 128 8.30 -5.32 25.51
C VAL A 128 9.75 -5.09 25.07
N SER A 129 10.42 -4.11 25.68
CA SER A 129 11.86 -3.89 25.47
C SER A 129 12.62 -5.00 26.17
N GLY A 130 12.96 -6.06 25.45
CA GLY A 130 13.83 -7.14 25.90
C GLY A 130 15.23 -6.98 25.32
N PHE A 131 16.24 -6.89 26.15
CA PHE A 131 17.64 -7.07 25.77
C PHE A 131 17.91 -8.58 25.59
N GLY A 132 17.87 -9.07 24.35
CA GLY A 132 18.16 -10.48 24.06
C GLY A 132 18.34 -10.74 22.57
N LYS A 133 18.95 -11.88 22.20
CA LYS A 133 19.27 -12.26 20.81
C LYS A 133 18.06 -12.50 19.90
N ASP A 134 16.85 -12.57 20.47
CA ASP A 134 15.58 -12.58 19.75
C ASP A 134 15.02 -11.17 19.79
N VAL A 135 15.44 -10.34 18.82
CA VAL A 135 14.88 -9.00 18.64
C VAL A 135 13.43 -9.15 18.21
N GLU A 136 12.49 -8.98 19.16
CA GLU A 136 11.09 -8.85 18.80
C GLU A 136 10.92 -7.73 17.78
N PRO A 137 10.11 -7.94 16.74
CA PRO A 137 9.90 -6.91 15.74
C PRO A 137 9.35 -5.65 16.41
N LEU A 138 9.90 -4.48 16.03
CA LEU A 138 9.46 -3.17 16.52
C LEU A 138 7.94 -3.09 16.61
N PRO A 139 7.38 -2.50 17.69
CA PRO A 139 5.94 -2.27 17.82
C PRO A 139 5.36 -1.61 16.59
N MET A 140 4.10 -1.89 16.28
CA MET A 140 3.44 -1.33 15.10
C MET A 140 3.51 0.21 15.05
N ARG A 141 3.36 0.87 16.21
CA ARG A 141 3.47 2.33 16.32
C ARG A 141 4.84 2.85 15.91
N GLU A 142 5.92 2.19 16.31
CA GLU A 142 7.29 2.59 15.93
C GLU A 142 7.53 2.43 14.42
N LYS A 143 7.01 1.36 13.82
CA LYS A 143 7.08 1.15 12.35
C LYS A 143 6.30 2.22 11.59
N LEU A 144 5.15 2.64 12.10
CA LEU A 144 4.37 3.74 11.52
C LEU A 144 5.10 5.09 11.69
N GLU A 145 5.76 5.35 12.82
CA GLU A 145 6.59 6.55 13.01
C GLU A 145 7.80 6.56 12.08
N GLU A 146 8.43 5.42 11.82
CA GLU A 146 9.49 5.30 10.82
C GLU A 146 8.96 5.59 9.42
N ALA A 147 7.84 4.98 9.04
CA ALA A 147 7.18 5.23 7.75
C ALA A 147 6.82 6.71 7.59
N ARG A 148 6.30 7.36 8.64
CA ARG A 148 5.97 8.79 8.66
C ARG A 148 7.19 9.64 8.34
N ARG A 149 8.32 9.43 9.05
CA ARG A 149 9.56 10.18 8.82
C ARG A 149 10.07 10.01 7.39
N ASN A 150 10.01 8.79 6.85
CA ASN A 150 10.45 8.51 5.48
C ASN A 150 9.57 9.21 4.43
N ILE A 151 8.24 9.23 4.63
CA ILE A 151 7.31 9.92 3.72
C ILE A 151 7.50 11.44 3.81
N GLU A 152 7.67 12.01 5.01
CA GLU A 152 7.97 13.43 5.20
C GLU A 152 9.26 13.85 4.49
N ALA A 153 10.31 13.02 4.58
CA ALA A 153 11.57 13.27 3.87
C ALA A 153 11.37 13.24 2.34
N GLN A 154 10.56 12.31 1.82
CA GLN A 154 10.23 12.26 0.40
C GLN A 154 9.41 13.49 -0.06
N LEU A 155 8.43 13.93 0.72
CA LEU A 155 7.62 15.11 0.42
C LEU A 155 8.41 16.41 0.50
N SER A 156 9.51 16.46 1.26
CA SER A 156 10.33 17.66 1.40
C SER A 156 11.12 17.99 0.13
N ARG A 157 11.44 17.03 -0.74
CA ARG A 157 12.24 17.24 -1.97
C ARG A 157 11.79 16.45 -3.19
N PRO A 158 11.95 15.09 -3.27
CA PRO A 158 11.73 14.39 -4.55
C PRO A 158 10.25 14.24 -4.93
N ARG A 159 9.32 14.27 -3.95
CA ARG A 159 7.89 14.00 -4.14
C ARG A 159 6.98 15.12 -3.61
N ARG A 160 7.46 16.38 -3.65
CA ARG A 160 6.75 17.54 -3.07
C ARG A 160 5.28 17.66 -3.53
N ASP A 161 5.04 17.44 -4.81
CA ASP A 161 3.71 17.60 -5.42
C ASP A 161 2.95 16.27 -5.57
N ASP A 162 3.50 15.18 -5.00
CA ASP A 162 2.92 13.84 -5.09
C ASP A 162 1.74 13.70 -4.13
N TYR A 163 0.55 13.62 -4.70
CA TYR A 163 -0.68 13.41 -3.92
C TYR A 163 -0.74 12.04 -3.25
N TRP A 164 -0.08 10.99 -3.80
CA TRP A 164 -0.01 9.68 -3.16
C TRP A 164 0.78 9.72 -1.86
N ALA A 165 1.96 10.33 -1.88
CA ALA A 165 2.76 10.49 -0.68
C ALA A 165 2.03 11.37 0.37
N ALA A 166 1.25 12.38 -0.08
CA ALA A 166 0.44 13.19 0.83
C ALA A 166 -0.72 12.38 1.45
N ALA A 167 -1.36 11.49 0.69
CA ALA A 167 -2.39 10.58 1.22
C ALA A 167 -1.81 9.56 2.21
N ASP A 168 -0.64 9.01 1.91
CA ASP A 168 0.09 8.08 2.78
C ASP A 168 0.48 8.75 4.10
N LEU A 169 1.02 9.98 4.05
CA LEU A 169 1.33 10.75 5.26
C LEU A 169 0.07 11.03 6.09
N ALA A 170 -1.03 11.40 5.43
CA ALA A 170 -2.30 11.65 6.09
C ALA A 170 -2.79 10.42 6.84
N LEU A 171 -2.78 9.25 6.20
CA LEU A 171 -3.19 8.00 6.82
C LEU A 171 -2.34 7.67 8.07
N VAL A 172 -1.02 7.80 7.96
CA VAL A 172 -0.11 7.54 9.08
C VAL A 172 -0.37 8.52 10.24
N ASN A 173 -0.59 9.80 9.94
CA ASN A 173 -0.89 10.80 10.97
C ASN A 173 -2.22 10.53 11.69
N VAL A 174 -3.24 10.03 10.98
CA VAL A 174 -4.52 9.60 11.58
C VAL A 174 -4.31 8.35 12.45
N LEU A 175 -3.61 7.34 11.97
CA LEU A 175 -3.31 6.11 12.73
C LEU A 175 -2.49 6.38 14.00
N LEU A 176 -1.60 7.36 13.96
CA LEU A 176 -0.77 7.77 15.09
C LEU A 176 -1.45 8.83 15.99
N GLU A 177 -2.66 9.26 15.67
CA GLU A 177 -3.38 10.33 16.40
C GLU A 177 -2.60 11.65 16.45
N LYS A 178 -1.80 11.96 15.40
CA LYS A 178 -0.99 13.20 15.30
C LYS A 178 -1.79 14.39 14.80
N GLN A 179 -2.81 14.13 14.01
CA GLN A 179 -3.71 15.15 13.44
C GLN A 179 -5.14 14.63 13.41
N ASP A 180 -6.11 15.54 13.45
CA ASP A 180 -7.47 15.18 13.13
C ASP A 180 -7.58 14.74 11.66
N PRO A 181 -8.49 13.83 11.33
CA PRO A 181 -8.56 13.19 10.02
C PRO A 181 -8.72 14.18 8.86
N ILE A 182 -9.53 15.22 9.05
CA ILE A 182 -9.83 16.20 8.00
C ILE A 182 -8.59 17.05 7.69
N SER A 183 -7.93 17.56 8.74
CA SER A 183 -6.69 18.34 8.60
C SER A 183 -5.56 17.49 8.00
N ALA A 184 -5.46 16.21 8.38
CA ALA A 184 -4.45 15.31 7.83
C ALA A 184 -4.57 15.18 6.30
N TYR A 185 -5.80 15.02 5.77
CA TYR A 185 -6.03 14.86 4.34
C TYR A 185 -6.11 16.17 3.54
N ALA A 186 -6.03 17.33 4.18
CA ALA A 186 -6.02 18.61 3.48
C ALA A 186 -4.87 18.72 2.44
N GLY A 187 -3.68 18.21 2.79
CA GLY A 187 -2.54 18.20 1.87
C GLY A 187 -2.72 17.33 0.64
N PHE A 188 -3.44 16.22 0.75
CA PHE A 188 -3.85 15.39 -0.38
C PHE A 188 -4.83 16.15 -1.29
N ILE A 189 -5.88 16.74 -0.71
CA ILE A 189 -6.94 17.45 -1.46
C ILE A 189 -6.39 18.67 -2.18
N GLN A 190 -5.50 19.46 -1.53
CA GLN A 190 -4.86 20.65 -2.11
C GLN A 190 -4.03 20.37 -3.37
N ARG A 191 -3.57 19.13 -3.55
CA ARG A 191 -2.85 18.68 -4.76
C ARG A 191 -3.77 18.31 -5.92
N SER A 192 -5.07 18.56 -5.79
CA SER A 192 -6.08 18.32 -6.82
C SER A 192 -6.00 16.91 -7.44
N PRO A 193 -6.04 15.85 -6.61
CA PRO A 193 -5.92 14.50 -7.11
C PRO A 193 -7.10 14.13 -8.02
N PRO A 194 -6.86 13.31 -9.05
CA PRO A 194 -7.92 12.86 -9.94
C PRO A 194 -8.88 11.89 -9.21
N ASN A 195 -10.09 11.70 -9.75
CA ASN A 195 -11.14 10.87 -9.13
C ASN A 195 -10.67 9.44 -8.79
N TYR A 196 -9.86 8.82 -9.66
CA TYR A 196 -9.32 7.48 -9.39
C TYR A 196 -8.42 7.43 -8.15
N ALA A 197 -7.75 8.54 -7.81
CA ALA A 197 -6.93 8.63 -6.60
C ALA A 197 -7.81 8.67 -5.34
N PHE A 198 -8.91 9.41 -5.34
CA PHE A 198 -9.90 9.36 -4.26
C PHE A 198 -10.45 7.95 -4.07
N LYS A 199 -10.83 7.26 -5.15
CA LYS A 199 -11.28 5.86 -5.08
C LYS A 199 -10.25 4.96 -4.42
N SER A 200 -8.98 5.09 -4.82
CA SER A 200 -7.90 4.27 -4.26
C SER A 200 -7.62 4.58 -2.78
N VAL A 201 -7.71 5.83 -2.36
CA VAL A 201 -7.60 6.22 -0.94
C VAL A 201 -8.78 5.66 -0.14
N LEU A 202 -10.00 5.78 -0.65
CA LEU A 202 -11.20 5.22 -0.03
C LEU A 202 -11.12 3.70 0.12
N ASP A 203 -10.55 2.99 -0.85
CA ASP A 203 -10.33 1.54 -0.77
C ASP A 203 -9.35 1.14 0.37
N VAL A 204 -8.53 2.07 0.84
CA VAL A 204 -7.65 1.89 1.99
C VAL A 204 -8.35 2.27 3.30
N VAL A 205 -9.08 3.37 3.31
CA VAL A 205 -9.68 3.99 4.52
C VAL A 205 -10.94 3.26 4.98
N ARG A 206 -11.84 2.89 4.06
CA ARG A 206 -13.12 2.23 4.38
C ARG A 206 -12.98 0.94 5.21
N PRO A 207 -12.05 0.02 4.91
CA PRO A 207 -11.89 -1.17 5.72
C PRO A 207 -11.58 -0.88 7.19
N PHE A 208 -10.92 0.23 7.51
CA PHE A 208 -10.66 0.62 8.90
C PHE A 208 -11.92 1.06 9.65
N ALA A 209 -12.89 1.66 8.96
CA ALA A 209 -14.19 2.02 9.55
C ALA A 209 -15.03 0.78 9.92
N GLN A 210 -14.76 -0.37 9.31
CA GLN A 210 -15.48 -1.62 9.52
C GLN A 210 -14.87 -2.51 10.62
N LEU A 211 -13.72 -2.11 11.19
CA LEU A 211 -13.07 -2.87 12.24
C LEU A 211 -13.73 -2.62 13.60
N GLU A 212 -13.79 -3.65 14.44
CA GLU A 212 -14.18 -3.53 15.85
C GLU A 212 -12.99 -3.00 16.66
N TRP A 213 -12.72 -1.70 16.53
CA TRP A 213 -11.60 -1.04 17.22
C TRP A 213 -11.92 0.43 17.53
N LYS A 214 -11.16 1.02 18.49
CA LYS A 214 -11.41 2.40 18.97
C LYS A 214 -11.43 3.47 17.86
N PRO A 215 -10.56 3.47 16.82
CA PRO A 215 -10.57 4.49 15.77
C PRO A 215 -11.66 4.33 14.69
N ALA A 216 -12.55 3.34 14.75
CA ALA A 216 -13.54 3.08 13.70
C ALA A 216 -14.37 4.32 13.33
N GLU A 217 -14.92 5.02 14.33
CA GLU A 217 -15.72 6.24 14.13
C GLU A 217 -14.92 7.34 13.42
N THR A 218 -13.63 7.47 13.73
CA THR A 218 -12.71 8.41 13.08
C THR A 218 -12.60 8.09 11.60
N PHE A 219 -12.46 6.82 11.23
CA PHE A 219 -12.37 6.38 9.84
C PHE A 219 -13.71 6.45 9.11
N GLU A 220 -14.83 6.28 9.77
CA GLU A 220 -16.16 6.51 9.20
C GLU A 220 -16.39 7.98 8.84
N ALA A 221 -16.07 8.90 9.75
CA ALA A 221 -16.12 10.34 9.50
C ALA A 221 -15.19 10.75 8.35
N LEU A 222 -13.97 10.22 8.33
CA LEU A 222 -13.01 10.46 7.25
C LEU A 222 -13.51 9.93 5.90
N THR A 223 -14.07 8.73 5.86
CA THR A 223 -14.66 8.14 4.65
C THR A 223 -15.75 9.06 4.09
N THR A 224 -16.70 9.45 4.92
CA THR A 224 -17.78 10.37 4.54
C THR A 224 -17.24 11.71 4.01
N TYR A 225 -16.21 12.25 4.65
CA TYR A 225 -15.57 13.50 4.21
C TYR A 225 -14.92 13.37 2.83
N LEU A 226 -14.15 12.31 2.60
CA LEU A 226 -13.47 12.07 1.32
C LEU A 226 -14.45 11.80 0.17
N GLU A 227 -15.55 11.08 0.44
CA GLU A 227 -16.61 10.84 -0.55
C GLU A 227 -17.26 12.14 -1.04
N ARG A 228 -17.51 13.09 -0.13
CA ARG A 228 -18.07 14.41 -0.47
C ARG A 228 -17.09 15.30 -1.25
N ARG A 229 -15.80 15.04 -1.17
CA ARG A 229 -14.73 15.81 -1.84
C ARG A 229 -14.26 15.19 -3.13
N ALA A 230 -14.58 13.91 -3.37
CA ALA A 230 -14.27 13.28 -4.64
C ALA A 230 -14.95 14.03 -5.80
N PRO A 231 -14.22 14.33 -6.89
CA PRO A 231 -14.81 14.97 -8.07
C PRO A 231 -15.99 14.15 -8.58
N THR A 232 -17.10 14.82 -8.87
CA THR A 232 -18.23 14.20 -9.58
C THR A 232 -17.76 13.87 -10.99
N SER A 233 -17.88 12.60 -11.38
CA SER A 233 -17.56 12.09 -12.73
C SER A 233 -18.48 12.62 -13.79
#